data_08bec840002a610662f99f4eadf9cb4b
#
_entry.id   08bec840002a610662f99f4eadf9cb4b
#
_cell.length_a   1.000
_cell.length_b   1.000
_cell.length_c   1.000
_cell.angle_alpha   90.00
_cell.angle_beta   90.00
_cell.angle_gamma   90.00
#
_symmetry.space_group_name_H-M   'P 1'
#
loop_
_entity.id
_entity.type
_entity.pdbx_description
1 polymer ?
#
loop_
_entity_poly.entity_id
_entity_poly.type
_entity_poly.pdbx_seq_one_letter_code
_entity_poly.pdbx_strand_id
1 'polypeptide(L)'
;MGKTRLGFDIGSSSLKIAVLRGNEARMEEVRLPENMVDGTGAIILPHAFAQFLKQTKKELSLPRGPAALALPPSQVICRLVTMPRMTTEQLLLNLPYEFSDFIQGVADQYHCDYAVCAPAGEDGEAQGVPMMAAAAAKQTLAEYARMFAQAGLRLKTVLPQEMALIQLCQARGAGAEEFCFVDLGHQFTRITVVWRDRVQATRQIALGGRNLDTIVAGELGVDPLLSNTYKATNFQDVLTLPAVAEVCERIAVEILKVINFYQFTYRSSNLSGVYLVGGGASMDLLRRSIENTVGLPLLDPADLLPEAGQSASAGIFAAGAAMGGN
;
A
#
# COMPACT_ATOMS: atom_id res chain seq x y z
N MET A 1 -20.75 -21.71 -2.57
CA MET A 1 -20.58 -20.27 -2.81
C MET A 1 -19.48 -19.75 -1.90
N GLY A 2 -18.40 -19.20 -2.43
CA GLY A 2 -17.31 -18.64 -1.64
C GLY A 2 -17.80 -17.45 -0.81
N LYS A 3 -17.22 -17.27 0.39
CA LYS A 3 -17.52 -16.10 1.24
C LYS A 3 -17.05 -14.83 0.50
N THR A 4 -17.92 -13.83 0.38
CA THR A 4 -17.55 -12.51 -0.15
C THR A 4 -16.73 -11.75 0.89
N ARG A 5 -15.62 -11.14 0.47
CA ARG A 5 -14.74 -10.31 1.28
C ARG A 5 -14.52 -8.99 0.57
N LEU A 6 -14.51 -7.91 1.33
CA LEU A 6 -14.29 -6.55 0.83
C LEU A 6 -12.96 -6.05 1.38
N GLY A 7 -12.11 -5.53 0.51
CA GLY A 7 -10.89 -4.85 0.90
C GLY A 7 -10.94 -3.39 0.50
N PHE A 8 -10.38 -2.54 1.32
CA PHE A 8 -10.34 -1.09 1.11
C PHE A 8 -8.91 -0.58 1.27
N ASP A 9 -8.51 0.33 0.39
CA ASP A 9 -7.28 1.09 0.48
C ASP A 9 -7.60 2.56 0.21
N ILE A 10 -7.30 3.43 1.17
CA ILE A 10 -7.60 4.86 1.11
C ILE A 10 -6.31 5.59 0.79
N GLY A 11 -6.18 6.01 -0.46
CA GLY A 11 -5.06 6.83 -0.90
C GLY A 11 -5.32 8.33 -0.70
N SER A 12 -4.37 9.17 -1.11
CA SER A 12 -4.52 10.63 -1.04
C SER A 12 -5.41 11.23 -2.15
N SER A 13 -5.73 10.47 -3.20
CA SER A 13 -6.54 10.95 -4.33
C SER A 13 -7.73 10.04 -4.68
N SER A 14 -7.67 8.77 -4.28
CA SER A 14 -8.70 7.79 -4.62
C SER A 14 -8.85 6.72 -3.54
N LEU A 15 -10.06 6.19 -3.45
CA LEU A 15 -10.44 4.99 -2.68
C LEU A 15 -10.40 3.80 -3.62
N LYS A 16 -9.61 2.77 -3.31
CA LYS A 16 -9.57 1.50 -4.01
C LYS A 16 -10.34 0.46 -3.22
N ILE A 17 -11.13 -0.33 -3.92
CA ILE A 17 -12.00 -1.34 -3.34
C ILE A 17 -11.81 -2.66 -4.08
N ALA A 18 -11.53 -3.71 -3.33
CA ALA A 18 -11.48 -5.08 -3.82
C ALA A 18 -12.71 -5.84 -3.35
N VAL A 19 -13.40 -6.49 -4.25
CA VAL A 19 -14.48 -7.43 -3.94
C VAL A 19 -14.03 -8.83 -4.36
N LEU A 20 -13.71 -9.68 -3.38
CA LEU A 20 -13.28 -11.05 -3.62
C LEU A 20 -14.41 -12.02 -3.34
N ARG A 21 -14.69 -12.95 -4.28
CA ARG A 21 -15.73 -13.98 -4.14
C ARG A 21 -15.26 -15.30 -4.75
N GLY A 22 -14.79 -16.21 -3.93
CA GLY A 22 -14.17 -17.44 -4.46
C GLY A 22 -12.94 -17.08 -5.29
N ASN A 23 -12.95 -17.45 -6.57
CA ASN A 23 -11.90 -17.15 -7.55
C ASN A 23 -12.19 -15.87 -8.37
N GLU A 24 -13.20 -15.12 -8.04
CA GLU A 24 -13.52 -13.86 -8.72
C GLU A 24 -12.97 -12.68 -7.91
N ALA A 25 -12.35 -11.72 -8.59
CA ALA A 25 -11.94 -10.44 -8.03
C ALA A 25 -12.46 -9.30 -8.91
N ARG A 26 -13.11 -8.33 -8.28
CA ARG A 26 -13.51 -7.06 -8.91
C ARG A 26 -12.81 -5.94 -8.19
N MET A 27 -12.09 -5.12 -8.94
CA MET A 27 -11.41 -3.93 -8.45
C MET A 27 -12.17 -2.68 -8.91
N GLU A 28 -12.34 -1.76 -7.96
CA GLU A 28 -12.95 -0.47 -8.22
C GLU A 28 -12.04 0.63 -7.70
N GLU A 29 -11.92 1.71 -8.44
CA GLU A 29 -11.24 2.92 -8.03
C GLU A 29 -12.21 4.09 -8.11
N VAL A 30 -12.37 4.81 -6.99
CA VAL A 30 -13.28 5.95 -6.89
C VAL A 30 -12.49 7.16 -6.43
N ARG A 31 -12.55 8.26 -7.20
CA ARG A 31 -11.88 9.50 -6.84
C ARG A 31 -12.45 10.06 -5.54
N LEU A 32 -11.57 10.43 -4.63
CA LEU A 32 -11.96 11.09 -3.39
C LEU A 32 -12.33 12.56 -3.68
N PRO A 33 -13.39 13.07 -3.04
CA PRO A 33 -13.65 14.51 -3.02
C PRO A 33 -12.45 15.30 -2.47
N GLU A 34 -12.30 16.52 -2.92
CA GLU A 34 -11.24 17.42 -2.46
C GLU A 34 -11.33 17.66 -0.96
N ASN A 35 -10.18 17.84 -0.33
CA ASN A 35 -10.06 18.15 1.09
C ASN A 35 -10.73 17.10 2.02
N MET A 36 -10.95 15.89 1.56
CA MET A 36 -11.49 14.80 2.39
C MET A 36 -10.39 14.07 3.14
N VAL A 37 -9.21 13.98 2.53
CA VAL A 37 -7.99 13.41 3.07
C VAL A 37 -6.86 14.41 2.94
N ASP A 38 -5.88 14.32 3.81
CA ASP A 38 -4.64 15.07 3.67
C ASP A 38 -3.67 14.43 2.66
N GLY A 39 -2.50 15.04 2.46
CA GLY A 39 -1.48 14.51 1.57
C GLY A 39 -0.91 13.15 1.97
N THR A 40 -1.14 12.70 3.20
CA THR A 40 -0.70 11.40 3.72
C THR A 40 -1.75 10.29 3.58
N GLY A 41 -2.97 10.64 3.15
CA GLY A 41 -4.11 9.73 3.09
C GLY A 41 -4.91 9.64 4.40
N ALA A 42 -4.60 10.48 5.39
CA ALA A 42 -5.39 10.55 6.62
C ALA A 42 -6.69 11.31 6.38
N ILE A 43 -7.79 10.78 6.89
CA ILE A 43 -9.12 11.39 6.73
C ILE A 43 -9.25 12.59 7.65
N ILE A 44 -9.46 13.79 7.06
CA ILE A 44 -9.64 15.05 7.80
C ILE A 44 -11.10 15.42 8.00
N LEU A 45 -12.02 14.83 7.23
CA LEU A 45 -13.47 15.04 7.33
C LEU A 45 -14.21 13.70 7.57
N PRO A 46 -14.14 13.09 8.76
CA PRO A 46 -14.65 11.74 9.01
C PRO A 46 -16.14 11.56 8.68
N HIS A 47 -16.97 12.58 9.00
CA HIS A 47 -18.40 12.50 8.72
C HIS A 47 -18.70 12.54 7.21
N ALA A 48 -18.03 13.44 6.47
CA ALA A 48 -18.16 13.53 5.02
C ALA A 48 -17.66 12.25 4.34
N PHE A 49 -16.56 11.67 4.83
CA PHE A 49 -16.05 10.40 4.32
C PHE A 49 -17.03 9.24 4.54
N ALA A 50 -17.67 9.17 5.71
CA ALA A 50 -18.69 8.14 5.97
C ALA A 50 -19.89 8.26 5.01
N GLN A 51 -20.32 9.48 4.68
CA GLN A 51 -21.38 9.73 3.68
C GLN A 51 -20.91 9.33 2.28
N PHE A 52 -19.70 9.73 1.88
CA PHE A 52 -19.08 9.33 0.62
C PHE A 52 -19.01 7.81 0.50
N LEU A 53 -18.50 7.12 1.52
CA LEU A 53 -18.38 5.66 1.54
C LEU A 53 -19.76 4.97 1.44
N LYS A 54 -20.78 5.54 2.09
CA LYS A 54 -22.17 5.04 2.00
C LYS A 54 -22.72 5.19 0.58
N GLN A 55 -22.47 6.32 -0.07
CA GLN A 55 -22.87 6.58 -1.45
C GLN A 55 -22.13 5.65 -2.42
N THR A 56 -20.82 5.54 -2.30
CA THR A 56 -19.96 4.63 -3.09
C THR A 56 -20.44 3.19 -2.99
N LYS A 57 -20.76 2.73 -1.76
CA LYS A 57 -21.33 1.39 -1.56
C LYS A 57 -22.60 1.17 -2.36
N LYS A 58 -23.48 2.15 -2.42
CA LYS A 58 -24.76 2.07 -3.15
C LYS A 58 -24.52 2.08 -4.66
N GLU A 59 -23.71 3.02 -5.16
CA GLU A 59 -23.40 3.20 -6.60
C GLU A 59 -22.74 1.96 -7.19
N LEU A 60 -21.75 1.42 -6.49
CA LEU A 60 -21.05 0.22 -6.92
C LEU A 60 -21.77 -1.09 -6.56
N SER A 61 -22.94 -1.00 -5.92
CA SER A 61 -23.71 -2.17 -5.47
C SER A 61 -22.83 -3.16 -4.69
N LEU A 62 -22.02 -2.65 -3.75
CA LEU A 62 -21.10 -3.51 -2.99
C LEU A 62 -21.87 -4.57 -2.21
N PRO A 63 -21.49 -5.83 -2.31
CA PRO A 63 -22.18 -6.94 -1.66
C PRO A 63 -22.02 -6.86 -0.12
N ARG A 64 -22.85 -7.61 0.59
CA ARG A 64 -22.68 -7.82 2.03
C ARG A 64 -21.49 -8.75 2.27
N GLY A 65 -20.64 -8.39 3.21
CA GLY A 65 -19.47 -9.19 3.59
C GLY A 65 -18.62 -8.49 4.66
N PRO A 66 -17.66 -9.18 5.26
CA PRO A 66 -16.67 -8.55 6.11
C PRO A 66 -15.80 -7.62 5.26
N ALA A 67 -15.49 -6.46 5.82
CA ALA A 67 -14.59 -5.47 5.24
C ALA A 67 -13.24 -5.52 5.95
N ALA A 68 -12.17 -5.37 5.19
CA ALA A 68 -10.81 -5.17 5.66
C ALA A 68 -10.26 -3.85 5.11
N LEU A 69 -9.41 -3.18 5.87
CA LEU A 69 -8.81 -1.90 5.51
C LEU A 69 -7.29 -2.01 5.56
N ALA A 70 -6.61 -1.68 4.47
CA ALA A 70 -5.17 -1.47 4.44
C ALA A 70 -4.86 -0.05 4.91
N LEU A 71 -4.12 0.10 6.01
CA LEU A 71 -3.67 1.39 6.52
C LEU A 71 -2.34 1.80 5.89
N PRO A 72 -2.20 3.06 5.47
CA PRO A 72 -0.93 3.59 5.00
C PRO A 72 0.07 3.75 6.15
N PRO A 73 1.39 3.74 5.89
CA PRO A 73 2.43 3.91 6.92
C PRO A 73 2.38 5.24 7.68
N SER A 74 1.64 6.23 7.21
CA SER A 74 1.37 7.46 7.95
C SER A 74 0.46 7.25 9.17
N GLN A 75 -0.26 6.13 9.25
CA GLN A 75 -1.27 5.85 10.28
C GLN A 75 -0.99 4.57 11.07
N VAL A 76 -0.02 3.80 10.65
CA VAL A 76 0.40 2.56 11.33
C VAL A 76 1.92 2.41 11.21
N ILE A 77 2.56 2.06 12.30
CA ILE A 77 3.97 1.69 12.30
C ILE A 77 4.03 0.18 12.10
N CYS A 78 4.72 -0.28 11.07
CA CYS A 78 4.92 -1.71 10.81
C CYS A 78 6.42 -1.99 10.69
N ARG A 79 6.91 -2.99 11.42
CA ARG A 79 8.33 -3.32 11.43
C ARG A 79 8.62 -4.77 11.77
N LEU A 80 9.74 -5.27 11.26
CA LEU A 80 10.27 -6.56 11.65
C LEU A 80 10.97 -6.40 13.02
N VAL A 81 10.57 -7.21 14.00
CA VAL A 81 11.18 -7.30 15.32
C VAL A 81 11.55 -8.73 15.64
N THR A 82 12.50 -8.93 16.55
CA THR A 82 12.86 -10.26 17.06
C THR A 82 12.65 -10.27 18.57
N MET A 83 11.67 -11.04 19.03
CA MET A 83 11.32 -11.13 20.44
C MET A 83 11.80 -12.45 21.06
N PRO A 84 12.19 -12.48 22.33
CA PRO A 84 12.43 -13.75 23.03
C PRO A 84 11.21 -14.67 22.99
N ARG A 85 11.41 -15.96 23.13
CA ARG A 85 10.30 -16.91 23.26
C ARG A 85 9.55 -16.66 24.56
N MET A 86 8.26 -16.37 24.46
CA MET A 86 7.39 -16.07 25.60
C MET A 86 5.93 -16.44 25.27
N THR A 87 5.04 -16.40 26.27
CA THR A 87 3.61 -16.62 26.04
C THR A 87 3.00 -15.45 25.26
N THR A 88 1.86 -15.69 24.63
CA THR A 88 1.10 -14.62 23.90
C THR A 88 0.79 -13.44 24.81
N GLU A 89 0.42 -13.69 26.07
CA GLU A 89 0.13 -12.65 27.05
C GLU A 89 1.37 -11.80 27.36
N GLN A 90 2.51 -12.46 27.62
CA GLN A 90 3.79 -11.77 27.84
C GLN A 90 4.21 -10.98 26.59
N LEU A 91 4.02 -11.55 25.40
CA LEU A 91 4.35 -10.88 24.15
C LEU A 91 3.54 -9.59 23.98
N LEU A 92 2.22 -9.65 24.13
CA LEU A 92 1.35 -8.47 24.01
C LEU A 92 1.64 -7.39 25.05
N LEU A 93 2.13 -7.76 26.24
CA LEU A 93 2.58 -6.81 27.25
C LEU A 93 3.91 -6.13 26.90
N ASN A 94 4.81 -6.86 26.23
CA ASN A 94 6.14 -6.36 25.90
C ASN A 94 6.20 -5.68 24.51
N LEU A 95 5.33 -6.07 23.60
CA LEU A 95 5.32 -5.54 22.23
C LEU A 95 5.27 -4.01 22.10
N PRO A 96 4.52 -3.26 22.94
CA PRO A 96 4.51 -1.80 22.90
C PRO A 96 5.88 -1.15 23.13
N TYR A 97 6.79 -1.79 23.85
CA TYR A 97 8.13 -1.25 24.09
C TYR A 97 9.00 -1.25 22.83
N GLU A 98 8.74 -2.16 21.89
CA GLU A 98 9.43 -2.20 20.58
C GLU A 98 9.09 -0.97 19.71
N PHE A 99 8.07 -0.23 20.08
CA PHE A 99 7.62 0.97 19.39
C PHE A 99 7.94 2.28 20.12
N SER A 100 8.58 2.22 21.29
CA SER A 100 8.81 3.40 22.15
C SER A 100 9.47 4.58 21.44
N ASP A 101 10.41 4.31 20.52
CA ASP A 101 11.14 5.32 19.76
C ASP A 101 10.35 5.88 18.56
N PHE A 102 9.20 5.29 18.25
CA PHE A 102 8.42 5.59 17.05
C PHE A 102 7.04 6.17 17.37
N ILE A 103 6.47 5.81 18.53
CA ILE A 103 5.16 6.33 18.95
C ILE A 103 5.30 7.69 19.61
N GLN A 104 4.31 8.54 19.36
CA GLN A 104 4.18 9.83 20.07
C GLN A 104 3.20 9.67 21.23
N GLY A 105 3.63 10.05 22.43
CA GLY A 105 2.80 9.98 23.64
C GLY A 105 2.93 8.65 24.40
N VAL A 106 1.82 8.16 24.96
CA VAL A 106 1.80 7.02 25.88
C VAL A 106 1.47 5.74 25.11
N ALA A 107 2.19 4.67 25.37
CA ALA A 107 2.01 3.36 24.72
C ALA A 107 0.57 2.84 24.82
N ASP A 108 -0.13 3.12 25.92
CA ASP A 108 -1.53 2.75 26.12
C ASP A 108 -2.52 3.34 25.10
N GLN A 109 -2.14 4.37 24.38
CA GLN A 109 -2.97 4.96 23.31
C GLN A 109 -2.88 4.19 21.99
N TYR A 110 -1.97 3.22 21.91
CA TYR A 110 -1.76 2.40 20.73
C TYR A 110 -2.30 0.98 20.91
N HIS A 111 -2.80 0.43 19.83
CA HIS A 111 -3.07 -0.99 19.69
C HIS A 111 -1.88 -1.61 18.96
N CYS A 112 -1.27 -2.61 19.59
CA CYS A 112 -0.16 -3.37 19.00
C CYS A 112 -0.62 -4.78 18.69
N ASP A 113 -0.19 -5.30 17.53
CA ASP A 113 -0.45 -6.66 17.08
C ASP A 113 0.76 -7.19 16.31
N TYR A 114 0.81 -8.50 16.04
CA TYR A 114 1.94 -9.13 15.40
C TYR A 114 1.55 -10.34 14.54
N ALA A 115 2.43 -10.68 13.60
CA ALA A 115 2.41 -11.93 12.86
C ALA A 115 3.80 -12.59 12.95
N VAL A 116 3.84 -13.83 13.43
CA VAL A 116 5.10 -14.59 13.53
C VAL A 116 5.61 -14.92 12.14
N CYS A 117 6.90 -14.68 11.91
CA CYS A 117 7.59 -14.99 10.68
C CYS A 117 8.35 -16.31 10.77
N ALA A 118 8.51 -17.00 9.64
CA ALA A 118 9.38 -18.16 9.53
C ALA A 118 10.84 -17.80 9.84
N PRO A 119 11.65 -18.69 10.42
CA PRO A 119 13.08 -18.46 10.62
C PRO A 119 13.79 -18.14 9.30
N ALA A 120 14.78 -17.26 9.34
CA ALA A 120 15.46 -16.79 8.13
C ALA A 120 16.46 -17.79 7.51
N GLY A 121 16.84 -18.88 8.23
CA GLY A 121 17.81 -19.89 7.78
C GLY A 121 17.68 -21.21 8.54
N GLU A 122 18.46 -22.20 8.11
CA GLU A 122 18.55 -23.52 8.77
C GLU A 122 19.33 -23.47 10.09
N ASP A 123 20.05 -22.40 10.38
CA ASP A 123 20.81 -22.20 11.60
C ASP A 123 19.82 -21.90 12.76
N GLY A 124 19.28 -22.97 13.29
CA GLY A 124 18.15 -23.05 14.21
C GLY A 124 18.34 -22.51 15.62
N GLU A 125 19.29 -21.58 15.85
CA GLU A 125 19.49 -20.90 17.14
C GLU A 125 19.42 -19.37 17.02
N ALA A 126 18.46 -18.85 16.26
CA ALA A 126 18.11 -17.43 16.42
C ALA A 126 17.66 -17.22 17.88
N GLN A 127 18.32 -16.32 18.60
CA GLN A 127 18.04 -15.99 20.01
C GLN A 127 16.63 -15.40 20.22
N GLY A 128 15.67 -15.62 19.32
CA GLY A 128 14.32 -15.12 19.41
C GLY A 128 13.42 -15.55 18.25
N VAL A 129 12.17 -15.09 18.31
CA VAL A 129 11.15 -15.32 17.29
C VAL A 129 11.01 -14.06 16.44
N PRO A 130 11.31 -14.11 15.12
CA PRO A 130 11.09 -12.98 14.22
C PRO A 130 9.59 -12.79 13.98
N MET A 131 9.13 -11.55 13.96
CA MET A 131 7.74 -11.23 13.70
C MET A 131 7.59 -9.87 13.05
N MET A 132 6.59 -9.75 12.18
CA MET A 132 6.09 -8.45 11.74
C MET A 132 5.19 -7.90 12.83
N ALA A 133 5.58 -6.78 13.41
CA ALA A 133 4.83 -6.10 14.46
C ALA A 133 4.23 -4.81 13.93
N ALA A 134 3.03 -4.46 14.39
CA ALA A 134 2.35 -3.25 14.01
C ALA A 134 1.80 -2.50 15.23
N ALA A 135 1.85 -1.16 15.18
CA ALA A 135 1.25 -0.29 16.19
C ALA A 135 0.44 0.83 15.50
N ALA A 136 -0.84 0.95 15.86
CA ALA A 136 -1.72 2.00 15.37
C ALA A 136 -2.45 2.69 16.54
N ALA A 137 -2.70 4.00 16.44
CA ALA A 137 -3.43 4.71 17.47
C ALA A 137 -4.85 4.15 17.63
N LYS A 138 -5.26 3.85 18.86
CA LYS A 138 -6.62 3.34 19.18
C LYS A 138 -7.71 4.28 18.69
N GLN A 139 -7.47 5.59 18.76
CA GLN A 139 -8.40 6.59 18.25
C GLN A 139 -8.60 6.44 16.75
N THR A 140 -7.52 6.33 15.96
CA THR A 140 -7.58 6.13 14.50
C THR A 140 -8.39 4.88 14.15
N LEU A 141 -8.12 3.76 14.81
CA LEU A 141 -8.87 2.52 14.59
C LEU A 141 -10.36 2.66 14.91
N ALA A 142 -10.69 3.33 16.02
CA ALA A 142 -12.07 3.58 16.43
C ALA A 142 -12.81 4.50 15.45
N GLU A 143 -12.13 5.51 14.90
CA GLU A 143 -12.68 6.42 13.89
C GLU A 143 -13.00 5.68 12.60
N TYR A 144 -12.09 4.83 12.09
CA TYR A 144 -12.35 3.98 10.93
C TYR A 144 -13.52 3.04 11.17
N ALA A 145 -13.55 2.35 12.31
CA ALA A 145 -14.63 1.45 12.66
C ALA A 145 -16.00 2.18 12.67
N ARG A 146 -16.05 3.41 13.18
CA ARG A 146 -17.24 4.25 13.20
C ARG A 146 -17.68 4.68 11.80
N MET A 147 -16.75 5.16 10.96
CA MET A 147 -17.05 5.58 9.58
C MET A 147 -17.59 4.43 8.74
N PHE A 148 -16.98 3.25 8.83
CA PHE A 148 -17.45 2.05 8.12
C PHE A 148 -18.82 1.62 8.61
N ALA A 149 -19.06 1.64 9.93
CA ALA A 149 -20.36 1.31 10.50
C ALA A 149 -21.47 2.27 10.03
N GLN A 150 -21.18 3.59 9.96
CA GLN A 150 -22.11 4.60 9.43
C GLN A 150 -22.43 4.38 7.93
N ALA A 151 -21.47 3.87 7.16
CA ALA A 151 -21.68 3.46 5.78
C ALA A 151 -22.38 2.10 5.64
N GLY A 152 -22.69 1.43 6.76
CA GLY A 152 -23.31 0.12 6.79
C GLY A 152 -22.35 -0.98 6.30
N LEU A 153 -21.05 -0.80 6.49
CA LEU A 153 -19.99 -1.78 6.24
C LEU A 153 -19.51 -2.34 7.58
N ARG A 154 -19.22 -3.63 7.61
CA ARG A 154 -18.70 -4.30 8.80
C ARG A 154 -17.18 -4.43 8.71
N LEU A 155 -16.46 -3.43 9.20
CA LEU A 155 -14.99 -3.50 9.30
C LEU A 155 -14.60 -4.56 10.33
N LYS A 156 -13.87 -5.57 9.89
CA LYS A 156 -13.44 -6.71 10.70
C LYS A 156 -11.95 -6.74 10.92
N THR A 157 -11.21 -6.29 9.93
CA THR A 157 -9.76 -6.36 9.91
C THR A 157 -9.21 -5.01 9.48
N VAL A 158 -8.19 -4.56 10.17
CA VAL A 158 -7.37 -3.41 9.79
C VAL A 158 -5.93 -3.88 9.85
N LEU A 159 -5.17 -3.69 8.79
CA LEU A 159 -3.79 -4.14 8.70
C LEU A 159 -2.93 -3.12 7.94
N PRO A 160 -1.61 -3.08 8.19
CA PRO A 160 -0.70 -2.25 7.40
C PRO A 160 -0.71 -2.62 5.91
N GLN A 161 -0.49 -1.66 5.02
CA GLN A 161 -0.33 -1.93 3.58
C GLN A 161 0.78 -2.95 3.31
N GLU A 162 1.85 -2.94 4.09
CA GLU A 162 2.94 -3.91 4.03
C GLU A 162 2.44 -5.34 4.28
N MET A 163 1.58 -5.52 5.27
CA MET A 163 0.98 -6.83 5.56
C MET A 163 0.01 -7.26 4.46
N ALA A 164 -0.67 -6.32 3.81
CA ALA A 164 -1.51 -6.64 2.66
C ALA A 164 -0.69 -7.20 1.48
N LEU A 165 0.51 -6.68 1.22
CA LEU A 165 1.42 -7.23 0.21
C LEU A 165 1.87 -8.65 0.58
N ILE A 166 2.26 -8.88 1.83
CA ILE A 166 2.65 -10.21 2.31
C ILE A 166 1.51 -11.22 2.13
N GLN A 167 0.29 -10.86 2.54
CA GLN A 167 -0.89 -11.71 2.40
C GLN A 167 -1.18 -12.07 0.93
N LEU A 168 -1.01 -11.10 0.03
CA LEU A 168 -1.20 -11.33 -1.39
C LEU A 168 -0.14 -12.30 -1.94
N CYS A 169 1.14 -12.08 -1.66
CA CYS A 169 2.23 -12.95 -2.09
C CYS A 169 2.04 -14.37 -1.57
N GLN A 170 1.69 -14.54 -0.30
CA GLN A 170 1.44 -15.85 0.30
C GLN A 170 0.24 -16.57 -0.32
N ALA A 171 -0.86 -15.86 -0.57
CA ALA A 171 -2.07 -16.42 -1.16
C ALA A 171 -1.83 -16.94 -2.60
N ARG A 172 -0.81 -16.44 -3.28
CA ARG A 172 -0.44 -16.83 -4.66
C ARG A 172 0.77 -17.77 -4.74
N GLY A 173 1.27 -18.23 -3.60
CA GLY A 173 2.44 -19.11 -3.56
C GLY A 173 3.76 -18.44 -3.95
N ALA A 174 3.76 -17.11 -4.10
CA ALA A 174 4.95 -16.32 -4.45
C ALA A 174 5.85 -16.03 -3.23
N GLY A 175 5.55 -16.63 -2.08
CA GLY A 175 6.23 -16.33 -0.81
C GLY A 175 7.68 -16.82 -0.70
N ALA A 176 8.19 -17.61 -1.66
CA ALA A 176 9.58 -18.06 -1.65
C ALA A 176 10.53 -17.05 -2.29
N GLU A 177 10.02 -16.15 -3.10
CA GLU A 177 10.79 -15.18 -3.89
C GLU A 177 10.89 -13.84 -3.17
N GLU A 178 11.83 -13.02 -3.61
CA GLU A 178 12.06 -11.67 -3.11
C GLU A 178 11.61 -10.68 -4.17
N PHE A 179 10.61 -9.85 -3.83
CA PHE A 179 10.01 -8.88 -4.75
C PHE A 179 10.15 -7.46 -4.26
N CYS A 180 10.36 -6.56 -5.20
CA CYS A 180 10.30 -5.12 -4.97
C CYS A 180 8.95 -4.58 -5.47
N PHE A 181 8.16 -4.00 -4.57
CA PHE A 181 6.94 -3.27 -4.91
C PHE A 181 7.25 -1.78 -4.93
N VAL A 182 6.95 -1.11 -6.03
CA VAL A 182 7.07 0.34 -6.20
C VAL A 182 5.67 0.91 -6.34
N ASP A 183 5.16 1.48 -5.25
CA ASP A 183 3.87 2.17 -5.21
C ASP A 183 4.05 3.61 -5.70
N LEU A 184 3.62 3.84 -6.94
CA LEU A 184 3.66 5.12 -7.62
C LEU A 184 2.41 5.94 -7.25
N GLY A 185 2.44 6.51 -6.06
CA GLY A 185 1.34 7.28 -5.50
C GLY A 185 1.27 8.73 -6.01
N HIS A 186 0.25 9.45 -5.56
CA HIS A 186 0.07 10.86 -5.93
C HIS A 186 1.06 11.78 -5.21
N GLN A 187 1.28 11.60 -3.90
CA GLN A 187 2.17 12.44 -3.09
C GLN A 187 3.60 11.87 -3.01
N PHE A 188 3.71 10.57 -2.93
CA PHE A 188 4.96 9.87 -2.67
C PHE A 188 5.08 8.65 -3.58
N THR A 189 6.30 8.25 -3.86
CA THR A 189 6.60 6.91 -4.35
C THR A 189 7.17 6.10 -3.19
N ARG A 190 6.64 4.92 -2.94
CA ARG A 190 7.11 4.03 -1.89
C ARG A 190 7.67 2.76 -2.48
N ILE A 191 8.84 2.37 -2.01
CA ILE A 191 9.54 1.15 -2.39
C ILE A 191 9.50 0.20 -1.19
N THR A 192 8.91 -0.99 -1.37
CA THR A 192 8.80 -2.01 -0.33
C THR A 192 9.34 -3.33 -0.86
N VAL A 193 10.34 -3.88 -0.18
CA VAL A 193 10.88 -5.20 -0.50
C VAL A 193 10.26 -6.23 0.43
N VAL A 194 9.60 -7.22 -0.17
CA VAL A 194 8.95 -8.34 0.51
C VAL A 194 9.71 -9.62 0.21
N TRP A 195 10.00 -10.38 1.24
CA TRP A 195 10.58 -11.71 1.13
C TRP A 195 9.90 -12.67 2.08
N ARG A 196 9.33 -13.74 1.54
CA ARG A 196 8.54 -14.73 2.31
C ARG A 196 7.36 -14.04 3.02
N ASP A 197 7.42 -14.00 4.34
CA ASP A 197 6.37 -13.53 5.25
C ASP A 197 6.72 -12.19 5.93
N ARG A 198 7.69 -11.45 5.37
CA ARG A 198 8.17 -10.22 5.99
C ARG A 198 8.53 -9.12 5.00
N VAL A 199 8.49 -7.91 5.49
CA VAL A 199 9.09 -6.76 4.82
C VAL A 199 10.55 -6.66 5.24
N GLN A 200 11.43 -6.68 4.26
CA GLN A 200 12.88 -6.53 4.47
C GLN A 200 13.29 -5.05 4.52
N ALA A 201 12.69 -4.26 3.67
CA ALA A 201 12.98 -2.82 3.60
C ALA A 201 11.77 -2.04 3.07
N THR A 202 11.59 -0.84 3.58
CA THR A 202 10.67 0.16 3.04
C THR A 202 11.38 1.50 2.95
N ARG A 203 11.21 2.20 1.82
CA ARG A 203 11.66 3.57 1.61
C ARG A 203 10.58 4.37 0.91
N GLN A 204 10.48 5.64 1.30
CA GLN A 204 9.56 6.60 0.69
C GLN A 204 10.36 7.75 0.13
N ILE A 205 10.05 8.14 -1.09
CA ILE A 205 10.61 9.32 -1.76
C ILE A 205 9.51 10.34 -1.99
N ALA A 206 9.82 11.62 -1.78
CA ALA A 206 8.87 12.73 -1.86
C ALA A 206 8.65 13.18 -3.34
N LEU A 207 8.47 12.22 -4.22
CA LEU A 207 8.13 12.41 -5.63
C LEU A 207 6.94 11.52 -5.97
N GLY A 208 5.97 12.06 -6.70
CA GLY A 208 4.77 11.35 -7.10
C GLY A 208 3.96 12.11 -8.14
N GLY A 209 2.75 11.69 -8.40
CA GLY A 209 1.86 12.25 -9.39
C GLY A 209 1.62 13.76 -9.26
N ARG A 210 1.64 14.29 -8.03
CA ARG A 210 1.49 15.72 -7.75
C ARG A 210 2.60 16.58 -8.38
N ASN A 211 3.83 16.07 -8.42
CA ASN A 211 4.93 16.79 -9.05
C ASN A 211 4.67 16.97 -10.55
N LEU A 212 4.11 15.94 -11.21
CA LEU A 212 3.70 15.99 -12.60
C LEU A 212 2.52 16.94 -12.79
N ASP A 213 1.52 16.93 -11.88
CA ASP A 213 0.39 17.86 -11.91
C ASP A 213 0.85 19.31 -11.86
N THR A 214 1.79 19.63 -10.99
CA THR A 214 2.34 20.98 -10.83
C THR A 214 3.03 21.45 -12.12
N ILE A 215 3.78 20.57 -12.78
CA ILE A 215 4.46 20.89 -14.04
C ILE A 215 3.44 21.13 -15.16
N VAL A 216 2.51 20.19 -15.34
CA VAL A 216 1.46 20.33 -16.38
C VAL A 216 0.62 21.60 -16.16
N ALA A 217 0.28 21.91 -14.90
CA ALA A 217 -0.42 23.14 -14.56
C ALA A 217 0.37 24.40 -14.95
N GLY A 218 1.66 24.41 -14.64
CA GLY A 218 2.55 25.53 -14.96
C GLY A 218 2.73 25.74 -16.47
N GLU A 219 2.96 24.66 -17.21
CA GLU A 219 3.17 24.71 -18.67
C GLU A 219 1.91 25.13 -19.45
N LEU A 220 0.75 24.68 -19.00
CA LEU A 220 -0.52 24.99 -19.68
C LEU A 220 -1.25 26.21 -19.11
N GLY A 221 -0.78 26.77 -17.97
CA GLY A 221 -1.45 27.88 -17.30
C GLY A 221 -2.84 27.51 -16.76
N VAL A 222 -3.01 26.25 -16.30
CA VAL A 222 -4.30 25.72 -15.83
C VAL A 222 -4.26 25.41 -14.33
N ASP A 223 -5.45 25.20 -13.75
CA ASP A 223 -5.55 24.74 -12.36
C ASP A 223 -4.91 23.34 -12.20
N PRO A 224 -4.09 23.11 -11.18
CA PRO A 224 -3.50 21.80 -10.88
C PRO A 224 -4.50 20.65 -10.80
N LEU A 225 -5.76 20.93 -10.47
CA LEU A 225 -6.83 19.93 -10.42
C LEU A 225 -7.18 19.38 -11.82
N LEU A 226 -7.05 20.20 -12.86
CA LEU A 226 -7.27 19.79 -14.25
C LEU A 226 -6.10 18.95 -14.78
N SER A 227 -4.90 19.16 -14.26
CA SER A 227 -3.68 18.50 -14.70
C SER A 227 -3.75 16.98 -14.59
N ASN A 228 -4.42 16.45 -13.57
CA ASN A 228 -4.61 15.02 -13.44
C ASN A 228 -5.45 14.43 -14.58
N THR A 229 -6.50 15.15 -15.01
CA THR A 229 -7.30 14.75 -16.17
C THR A 229 -6.49 14.86 -17.46
N TYR A 230 -5.70 15.93 -17.62
CA TYR A 230 -4.86 16.14 -18.79
C TYR A 230 -3.76 15.08 -18.92
N LYS A 231 -3.14 14.66 -17.81
CA LYS A 231 -2.21 13.54 -17.82
C LYS A 231 -2.89 12.23 -18.22
N ALA A 232 -4.07 11.94 -17.63
CA ALA A 232 -4.79 10.69 -17.88
C ALA A 232 -5.25 10.55 -19.33
N THR A 233 -5.55 11.68 -20.00
CA THR A 233 -6.01 11.73 -21.42
C THR A 233 -4.91 12.09 -22.39
N ASN A 234 -3.69 12.38 -21.92
CA ASN A 234 -2.60 12.99 -22.69
C ASN A 234 -3.06 14.22 -23.49
N PHE A 235 -3.91 15.04 -22.88
CA PHE A 235 -4.46 16.24 -23.52
C PHE A 235 -3.33 17.19 -23.92
N GLN A 236 -3.35 17.67 -25.17
CA GLN A 236 -2.28 18.49 -25.77
C GLN A 236 -0.87 17.89 -25.66
N ASP A 237 -0.79 16.57 -25.69
CA ASP A 237 0.48 15.82 -25.61
C ASP A 237 1.35 16.17 -24.39
N VAL A 238 0.71 16.48 -23.23
CA VAL A 238 1.39 16.87 -21.98
C VAL A 238 2.42 15.85 -21.50
N LEU A 239 2.27 14.58 -21.86
CA LEU A 239 3.23 13.54 -21.52
C LEU A 239 4.51 13.59 -22.37
N THR A 240 4.55 14.41 -23.42
CA THR A 240 5.76 14.63 -24.25
C THR A 240 6.56 15.84 -23.80
N LEU A 241 6.07 16.61 -22.81
CA LEU A 241 6.77 17.76 -22.27
C LEU A 241 8.11 17.34 -21.64
N PRO A 242 9.23 18.01 -21.99
CA PRO A 242 10.55 17.68 -21.43
C PRO A 242 10.57 17.69 -19.91
N ALA A 243 9.90 18.65 -19.26
CA ALA A 243 9.82 18.75 -17.82
C ALA A 243 9.08 17.57 -17.16
N VAL A 244 8.08 16.98 -17.85
CA VAL A 244 7.39 15.77 -17.40
C VAL A 244 8.33 14.56 -17.51
N ALA A 245 9.07 14.44 -18.62
CA ALA A 245 10.06 13.37 -18.79
C ALA A 245 11.16 13.44 -17.72
N GLU A 246 11.68 14.62 -17.42
CA GLU A 246 12.70 14.83 -16.37
C GLU A 246 12.21 14.34 -14.99
N VAL A 247 10.97 14.59 -14.61
CA VAL A 247 10.43 14.08 -13.32
C VAL A 247 10.30 12.57 -13.34
N CYS A 248 9.87 11.98 -14.45
CA CYS A 248 9.80 10.52 -14.59
C CYS A 248 11.20 9.88 -14.43
N GLU A 249 12.21 10.47 -15.08
CA GLU A 249 13.61 10.01 -14.93
C GLU A 249 14.13 10.17 -13.50
N ARG A 250 13.83 11.28 -12.83
CA ARG A 250 14.19 11.49 -11.42
C ARG A 250 13.56 10.44 -10.52
N ILE A 251 12.29 10.12 -10.70
CA ILE A 251 11.62 9.04 -9.95
C ILE A 251 12.33 7.71 -10.18
N ALA A 252 12.65 7.37 -11.44
CA ALA A 252 13.34 6.14 -11.79
C ALA A 252 14.74 6.04 -11.15
N VAL A 253 15.51 7.14 -11.17
CA VAL A 253 16.83 7.21 -10.53
C VAL A 253 16.74 7.05 -9.00
N GLU A 254 15.76 7.68 -8.37
CA GLU A 254 15.57 7.50 -6.92
C GLU A 254 15.18 6.06 -6.55
N ILE A 255 14.34 5.40 -7.37
CA ILE A 255 14.02 3.98 -7.21
C ILE A 255 15.29 3.13 -7.32
N LEU A 256 16.12 3.36 -8.36
CA LEU A 256 17.39 2.65 -8.55
C LEU A 256 18.31 2.79 -7.34
N LYS A 257 18.44 4.00 -6.78
CA LYS A 257 19.27 4.23 -5.58
C LYS A 257 18.81 3.38 -4.40
N VAL A 258 17.49 3.27 -4.19
CA VAL A 258 16.94 2.44 -3.10
C VAL A 258 17.21 0.96 -3.34
N ILE A 259 17.03 0.48 -4.56
CA ILE A 259 17.29 -0.91 -4.93
C ILE A 259 18.78 -1.25 -4.75
N ASN A 260 19.66 -0.40 -5.25
CA ASN A 260 21.12 -0.59 -5.11
C ASN A 260 21.55 -0.58 -3.63
N PHE A 261 20.99 0.34 -2.83
CA PHE A 261 21.26 0.38 -1.39
C PHE A 261 20.80 -0.90 -0.71
N TYR A 262 19.62 -1.39 -1.08
CA TYR A 262 19.08 -2.65 -0.54
C TYR A 262 20.01 -3.84 -0.89
N GLN A 263 20.36 -4.02 -2.16
CA GLN A 263 21.22 -5.11 -2.62
C GLN A 263 22.61 -5.04 -2.00
N PHE A 264 23.15 -3.83 -1.79
CA PHE A 264 24.43 -3.64 -1.09
C PHE A 264 24.34 -4.05 0.39
N THR A 265 23.23 -3.71 1.05
CA THR A 265 23.00 -3.99 2.48
C THR A 265 22.75 -5.47 2.73
N TYR A 266 21.96 -6.10 1.86
CA TYR A 266 21.61 -7.51 1.93
C TYR A 266 22.28 -8.28 0.80
N ARG A 267 23.54 -8.67 1.02
CA ARG A 267 24.41 -9.29 0.00
C ARG A 267 23.88 -10.61 -0.57
N SER A 268 22.99 -11.30 0.14
CA SER A 268 22.31 -12.51 -0.30
C SER A 268 20.99 -12.22 -1.01
N SER A 269 20.62 -10.95 -1.21
CA SER A 269 19.38 -10.59 -1.86
C SER A 269 19.38 -11.04 -3.32
N ASN A 270 18.26 -11.61 -3.74
CA ASN A 270 18.04 -12.02 -5.12
C ASN A 270 16.65 -11.54 -5.55
N LEU A 271 16.55 -10.23 -5.82
CA LEU A 271 15.32 -9.62 -6.27
C LEU A 271 14.88 -10.22 -7.61
N SER A 272 13.75 -10.93 -7.63
CA SER A 272 13.18 -11.56 -8.81
C SER A 272 12.64 -10.55 -9.82
N GLY A 273 12.24 -9.34 -9.35
CA GLY A 273 11.77 -8.26 -10.20
C GLY A 273 11.04 -7.17 -9.43
N VAL A 274 10.47 -6.25 -10.18
CA VAL A 274 9.78 -5.06 -9.66
C VAL A 274 8.32 -5.05 -10.09
N TYR A 275 7.40 -5.01 -9.15
CA TYR A 275 5.98 -4.73 -9.39
C TYR A 275 5.73 -3.22 -9.30
N LEU A 276 5.24 -2.62 -10.38
CA LEU A 276 4.74 -1.24 -10.36
C LEU A 276 3.27 -1.25 -9.98
N VAL A 277 2.93 -0.55 -8.90
CA VAL A 277 1.58 -0.47 -8.35
C VAL A 277 1.19 0.99 -8.06
N GLY A 278 -0.07 1.23 -7.72
CA GLY A 278 -0.59 2.58 -7.53
C GLY A 278 -1.02 3.27 -8.83
N GLY A 279 -1.59 4.47 -8.70
CA GLY A 279 -2.16 5.22 -9.84
C GLY A 279 -1.15 5.59 -10.93
N GLY A 280 0.11 5.81 -10.57
CA GLY A 280 1.17 6.14 -11.53
C GLY A 280 1.64 4.95 -12.38
N ALA A 281 1.32 3.72 -11.98
CA ALA A 281 1.75 2.52 -12.71
C ALA A 281 1.14 2.40 -14.12
N SER A 282 0.02 3.06 -14.38
CA SER A 282 -0.63 3.12 -15.69
C SER A 282 0.01 4.14 -16.66
N MET A 283 0.97 4.95 -16.19
CA MET A 283 1.60 5.98 -17.00
C MET A 283 2.78 5.40 -17.79
N ASP A 284 2.61 5.21 -19.10
CA ASP A 284 3.61 4.58 -19.97
C ASP A 284 4.99 5.26 -19.93
N LEU A 285 5.04 6.59 -19.89
CA LEU A 285 6.28 7.34 -19.83
C LEU A 285 7.07 6.99 -18.56
N LEU A 286 6.40 6.99 -17.40
CA LEU A 286 7.03 6.67 -16.12
C LEU A 286 7.46 5.20 -16.08
N ARG A 287 6.62 4.30 -16.57
CA ARG A 287 6.94 2.87 -16.68
C ARG A 287 8.22 2.64 -17.50
N ARG A 288 8.32 3.25 -18.69
CA ARG A 288 9.51 3.16 -19.56
C ARG A 288 10.75 3.75 -18.91
N SER A 289 10.62 4.90 -18.23
CA SER A 289 11.75 5.50 -17.51
C SER A 289 12.28 4.56 -16.42
N ILE A 290 11.39 3.88 -15.67
CA ILE A 290 11.79 2.91 -14.65
C ILE A 290 12.43 1.67 -15.29
N GLU A 291 11.81 1.11 -16.33
CA GLU A 291 12.31 -0.07 -17.04
C GLU A 291 13.74 0.14 -17.58
N ASN A 292 13.97 1.30 -18.20
CA ASN A 292 15.28 1.66 -18.77
C ASN A 292 16.35 1.92 -17.70
N THR A 293 15.94 2.31 -16.48
CA THR A 293 16.88 2.76 -15.44
C THR A 293 17.20 1.67 -14.43
N VAL A 294 16.20 0.89 -14.01
CA VAL A 294 16.33 0.00 -12.83
C VAL A 294 17.11 -1.29 -13.15
N GLY A 295 17.05 -1.79 -14.39
CA GLY A 295 17.78 -2.99 -14.80
C GLY A 295 17.25 -4.32 -14.23
N LEU A 296 16.11 -4.30 -13.54
CA LEU A 296 15.38 -5.49 -13.10
C LEU A 296 14.11 -5.67 -13.95
N PRO A 297 13.62 -6.91 -14.14
CA PRO A 297 12.41 -7.14 -14.90
C PRO A 297 11.21 -6.48 -14.21
N LEU A 298 10.38 -5.79 -14.98
CA LEU A 298 9.08 -5.32 -14.52
C LEU A 298 8.09 -6.50 -14.58
N LEU A 299 7.54 -6.86 -13.44
CA LEU A 299 6.57 -7.94 -13.28
C LEU A 299 5.15 -7.39 -13.42
N ASP A 300 4.23 -8.20 -13.94
CA ASP A 300 2.84 -7.80 -14.06
C ASP A 300 2.10 -8.05 -12.72
N PRO A 301 1.50 -7.04 -12.08
CA PRO A 301 0.66 -7.23 -10.91
C PRO A 301 -0.49 -8.23 -11.12
N ALA A 302 -0.91 -8.47 -12.37
CA ALA A 302 -1.89 -9.49 -12.71
C ALA A 302 -1.39 -10.92 -12.40
N ASP A 303 -0.09 -11.17 -12.34
CA ASP A 303 0.46 -12.47 -11.93
C ASP A 303 0.12 -12.76 -10.46
N LEU A 304 0.05 -11.71 -9.62
CA LEU A 304 -0.36 -11.83 -8.22
C LEU A 304 -1.89 -11.80 -8.05
N LEU A 305 -2.62 -11.23 -9.00
CA LEU A 305 -4.07 -11.07 -8.94
C LEU A 305 -4.70 -11.28 -10.33
N PRO A 306 -4.62 -12.51 -10.91
CA PRO A 306 -5.07 -12.77 -12.26
C PRO A 306 -6.53 -12.41 -12.52
N GLU A 307 -7.37 -12.58 -11.50
CA GLU A 307 -8.81 -12.31 -11.59
C GLU A 307 -9.15 -10.82 -11.75
N ALA A 308 -8.20 -9.91 -11.45
CA ALA A 308 -8.37 -8.46 -11.60
C ALA A 308 -7.84 -7.92 -12.94
N GLY A 309 -7.04 -8.70 -13.67
CA GLY A 309 -6.44 -8.27 -14.93
C GLY A 309 -5.70 -6.94 -14.80
N GLN A 310 -5.91 -6.03 -15.73
CA GLN A 310 -5.24 -4.71 -15.76
C GLN A 310 -5.52 -3.82 -14.53
N SER A 311 -6.59 -4.09 -13.80
CA SER A 311 -6.92 -3.34 -12.57
C SER A 311 -6.13 -3.81 -11.34
N ALA A 312 -5.31 -4.86 -11.46
CA ALA A 312 -4.53 -5.42 -10.36
C ALA A 312 -3.58 -4.38 -9.74
N SER A 313 -2.88 -3.58 -10.57
CA SER A 313 -1.89 -2.59 -10.12
C SER A 313 -2.49 -1.53 -9.19
N ALA A 314 -3.70 -1.06 -9.45
CA ALA A 314 -4.36 -0.05 -8.64
C ALA A 314 -4.90 -0.63 -7.33
N GLY A 315 -5.41 -1.87 -7.34
CA GLY A 315 -6.15 -2.48 -6.23
C GLY A 315 -5.35 -3.41 -5.31
N ILE A 316 -4.04 -3.48 -5.44
CA ILE A 316 -3.21 -4.51 -4.80
C ILE A 316 -3.31 -4.52 -3.27
N PHE A 317 -3.27 -3.36 -2.63
CA PHE A 317 -3.40 -3.27 -1.17
C PHE A 317 -4.81 -3.63 -0.69
N ALA A 318 -5.84 -3.19 -1.42
CA ALA A 318 -7.21 -3.54 -1.11
C ALA A 318 -7.44 -5.06 -1.26
N ALA A 319 -6.90 -5.68 -2.31
CA ALA A 319 -6.98 -7.12 -2.52
C ALA A 319 -6.26 -7.90 -1.41
N GLY A 320 -5.02 -7.51 -1.09
CA GLY A 320 -4.26 -8.14 0.00
C GLY A 320 -4.96 -8.02 1.34
N ALA A 321 -5.55 -6.86 1.65
CA ALA A 321 -6.35 -6.68 2.86
C ALA A 321 -7.55 -7.64 2.90
N ALA A 322 -8.28 -7.79 1.79
CA ALA A 322 -9.40 -8.72 1.70
C ALA A 322 -8.97 -10.19 1.88
N MET A 323 -7.73 -10.54 1.53
CA MET A 323 -7.17 -11.89 1.71
C MET A 323 -6.79 -12.17 3.18
N GLY A 324 -6.29 -11.17 3.91
CA GLY A 324 -5.86 -11.30 5.30
C GLY A 324 -6.98 -11.39 6.34
N GLY A 325 -8.21 -11.22 5.99
CA GLY A 325 -9.38 -11.22 6.90
C GLY A 325 -9.95 -12.61 7.23
N ASN A 326 -9.11 -13.59 7.56
CA ASN A 326 -9.56 -14.93 8.00
C ASN A 326 -9.75 -15.00 9.50
#